data_8bb4ae8572856949c206ca9f861dc267
#
_entry.id   8bb4ae8572856949c206ca9f861dc267
#
_cell.length_a   1.000
_cell.length_b   1.000
_cell.length_c   1.000
_cell.angle_alpha   90.00
_cell.angle_beta   90.00
_cell.angle_gamma   90.00
#
_symmetry.space_group_name_H-M   'P 1'
#
loop_
_entity.id
_entity.type
_entity.pdbx_description
1 polymer ?
#
loop_
_entity_poly.entity_id
_entity_poly.type
_entity_poly.pdbx_seq_one_letter_code
_entity_poly.pdbx_strand_id
1 'polypeptide(L)'
;DDGICIKSGSGPDGIRVNRPTVGVEVKGCTVRNAHGGIVLGSETAAGMSKIHASDCDLSGTDRGIRIKSRRGRGGDINDIELKNLVMNDTLCPIAMNMYYKCGITETKSPLFSLDKMPVTSETPRIHNVKIIGCKGTGCKASAGFIVGLPEMPIENLEIRDCHFTTDETSDRSPMESDMFYGLPEVTVKSFRVRNAPGARFENVTIEGPEEVFIYE
;
A
#
# COMPACT_ATOMS: atom_id res chain seq x y z
N ASP A 1 11.10 7.89 10.21
CA ASP A 1 10.87 7.45 8.83
C ASP A 1 10.37 6.00 8.81
N ASP A 2 10.31 5.32 7.64
CA ASP A 2 9.87 3.93 7.51
C ASP A 2 10.79 2.95 8.27
N GLY A 3 10.25 1.85 8.79
CA GLY A 3 10.99 0.83 9.55
C GLY A 3 11.82 -0.08 8.65
N ILE A 4 11.19 -1.08 8.01
CA ILE A 4 11.87 -1.99 7.09
C ILE A 4 11.56 -1.56 5.66
N CYS A 5 12.56 -1.07 4.91
CA CYS A 5 12.40 -0.55 3.56
C CYS A 5 13.03 -1.47 2.51
N ILE A 6 12.24 -1.89 1.54
CA ILE A 6 12.68 -2.68 0.37
C ILE A 6 12.62 -1.76 -0.84
N LYS A 7 13.74 -1.59 -1.55
CA LYS A 7 13.91 -0.64 -2.66
C LYS A 7 14.70 -1.27 -3.79
N SER A 8 14.52 -0.77 -5.03
CA SER A 8 15.18 -1.29 -6.23
C SER A 8 15.61 -0.20 -7.22
N GLY A 9 16.08 0.91 -6.69
CA GLY A 9 16.57 2.03 -7.50
C GLY A 9 15.50 3.05 -7.87
N SER A 10 15.94 4.22 -8.33
CA SER A 10 15.09 5.38 -8.57
C SER A 10 15.30 5.95 -9.98
N GLY A 11 14.18 6.35 -10.60
CA GLY A 11 14.15 7.09 -11.87
C GLY A 11 14.82 6.38 -13.05
N PRO A 12 15.17 7.15 -14.11
CA PRO A 12 15.74 6.59 -15.32
C PRO A 12 17.02 5.78 -15.10
N ASP A 13 17.86 6.17 -14.14
CA ASP A 13 19.08 5.42 -13.81
C ASP A 13 18.77 4.06 -13.17
N GLY A 14 17.79 3.99 -12.30
CA GLY A 14 17.33 2.71 -11.73
C GLY A 14 16.81 1.77 -12.82
N ILE A 15 16.02 2.29 -13.76
CA ILE A 15 15.51 1.54 -14.93
C ILE A 15 16.69 1.06 -15.80
N ARG A 16 17.63 1.94 -16.11
CA ARG A 16 18.81 1.64 -16.96
C ARG A 16 19.70 0.58 -16.34
N VAL A 17 19.98 0.69 -15.04
CA VAL A 17 20.82 -0.28 -14.31
C VAL A 17 20.13 -1.62 -14.18
N ASN A 18 18.81 -1.62 -14.02
CA ASN A 18 17.94 -2.79 -14.01
C ASN A 18 18.42 -3.92 -13.09
N ARG A 19 18.65 -3.59 -11.82
CA ARG A 19 18.97 -4.56 -10.78
C ARG A 19 17.80 -4.68 -9.80
N PRO A 20 16.89 -5.66 -10.01
CA PRO A 20 15.73 -5.87 -9.16
C PRO A 20 16.14 -6.36 -7.78
N THR A 21 15.29 -6.10 -6.79
CA THR A 21 15.37 -6.72 -5.48
C THR A 21 14.55 -8.00 -5.47
N VAL A 22 15.19 -9.13 -5.24
CA VAL A 22 14.56 -10.45 -5.34
C VAL A 22 14.92 -11.30 -4.13
N GLY A 23 13.92 -12.03 -3.59
CA GLY A 23 14.14 -13.03 -2.55
C GLY A 23 14.45 -12.43 -1.18
N VAL A 24 13.61 -11.50 -0.71
CA VAL A 24 13.72 -10.92 0.64
C VAL A 24 12.77 -11.64 1.58
N GLU A 25 13.28 -12.07 2.72
CA GLU A 25 12.49 -12.62 3.83
C GLU A 25 12.59 -11.71 5.06
N VAL A 26 11.42 -11.34 5.62
CA VAL A 26 11.29 -10.56 6.85
C VAL A 26 10.48 -11.39 7.84
N LYS A 27 11.07 -11.79 8.97
CA LYS A 27 10.37 -12.67 9.92
C LYS A 27 10.62 -12.28 11.37
N GLY A 28 9.56 -12.35 12.18
CA GLY A 28 9.66 -12.16 13.64
C GLY A 28 10.14 -10.77 14.05
N CYS A 29 9.94 -9.75 13.20
CA CYS A 29 10.40 -8.39 13.45
C CYS A 29 9.36 -7.59 14.23
N THR A 30 9.82 -6.65 15.04
CA THR A 30 8.99 -5.65 15.72
C THR A 30 9.38 -4.25 15.26
N VAL A 31 8.42 -3.48 14.75
CA VAL A 31 8.59 -2.08 14.34
C VAL A 31 7.61 -1.21 15.10
N ARG A 32 8.08 -0.09 15.63
CA ARG A 32 7.28 0.88 16.39
C ARG A 32 7.59 2.31 15.94
N ASN A 33 6.58 3.17 16.01
CA ASN A 33 6.71 4.62 15.80
C ASN A 33 7.38 4.98 14.46
N ALA A 34 7.03 4.27 13.39
CA ALA A 34 7.55 4.48 12.05
C ALA A 34 6.43 4.94 11.08
N HIS A 35 6.80 5.61 9.99
CA HIS A 35 5.85 5.98 8.94
C HIS A 35 5.31 4.78 8.16
N GLY A 36 6.01 3.67 8.16
CA GLY A 36 5.58 2.38 7.64
C GLY A 36 6.32 1.25 8.31
N GLY A 37 5.65 0.15 8.61
CA GLY A 37 6.26 -1.03 9.22
C GLY A 37 7.12 -1.80 8.22
N ILE A 38 6.49 -2.48 7.27
CA ILE A 38 7.14 -3.13 6.12
C ILE A 38 6.76 -2.37 4.86
N VAL A 39 7.75 -1.81 4.18
CA VAL A 39 7.57 -0.84 3.10
C VAL A 39 8.29 -1.28 1.83
N LEU A 40 7.56 -1.37 0.73
CA LEU A 40 8.09 -1.57 -0.62
C LEU A 40 8.02 -0.22 -1.36
N GLY A 41 9.17 0.32 -1.73
CA GLY A 41 9.26 1.61 -2.44
C GLY A 41 9.55 2.80 -1.52
N SER A 42 9.36 4.00 -2.08
CA SER A 42 8.84 4.38 -3.42
C SER A 42 9.86 4.27 -4.57
N GLU A 43 11.10 3.94 -4.28
CA GLU A 43 12.13 3.69 -5.29
C GLU A 43 11.98 2.24 -5.79
N THR A 44 11.22 2.07 -6.90
CA THR A 44 10.78 0.77 -7.43
C THR A 44 11.32 0.46 -8.83
N ALA A 45 12.21 1.31 -9.37
CA ALA A 45 12.52 1.41 -10.78
C ALA A 45 12.96 0.09 -11.46
N ALA A 46 13.73 -0.74 -10.78
CA ALA A 46 14.17 -2.04 -11.32
C ALA A 46 13.25 -3.21 -10.97
N GLY A 47 12.17 -2.97 -10.22
CA GLY A 47 11.24 -4.01 -9.81
C GLY A 47 11.64 -4.76 -8.53
N MET A 48 10.68 -5.48 -7.96
CA MET A 48 10.82 -6.28 -6.74
C MET A 48 9.99 -7.56 -6.85
N SER A 49 10.56 -8.69 -6.44
CA SER A 49 9.80 -9.94 -6.44
C SER A 49 10.27 -10.92 -5.37
N LYS A 50 9.42 -11.89 -5.07
CA LYS A 50 9.66 -12.91 -4.04
C LYS A 50 9.97 -12.27 -2.69
N ILE A 51 9.08 -11.36 -2.27
CA ILE A 51 9.17 -10.69 -0.98
C ILE A 51 8.19 -11.37 -0.03
N HIS A 52 8.73 -11.97 1.02
CA HIS A 52 7.91 -12.66 2.02
C HIS A 52 8.11 -12.02 3.39
N ALA A 53 7.01 -11.70 4.06
CA ALA A 53 7.07 -11.24 5.44
C ALA A 53 6.10 -12.03 6.31
N SER A 54 6.56 -12.44 7.50
CA SER A 54 5.71 -13.20 8.42
C SER A 54 5.99 -12.94 9.89
N ASP A 55 4.95 -13.14 10.69
CA ASP A 55 5.04 -13.18 12.16
C ASP A 55 5.66 -11.89 12.75
N CYS A 56 5.33 -10.73 12.18
CA CYS A 56 5.85 -9.43 12.61
C CYS A 56 4.79 -8.61 13.36
N ASP A 57 5.26 -7.80 14.29
CA ASP A 57 4.44 -6.82 15.00
C ASP A 57 4.82 -5.40 14.56
N LEU A 58 3.91 -4.75 13.85
CA LEU A 58 4.05 -3.43 13.25
C LEU A 58 3.13 -2.39 13.91
N SER A 59 2.64 -2.68 15.11
CA SER A 59 1.68 -1.85 15.83
C SER A 59 2.27 -0.47 16.19
N GLY A 60 1.42 0.57 16.17
CA GLY A 60 1.83 1.95 16.44
C GLY A 60 2.66 2.60 15.32
N THR A 61 2.67 2.02 14.11
CA THR A 61 3.21 2.68 12.91
C THR A 61 2.11 3.47 12.20
N ASP A 62 2.46 4.43 11.34
CA ASP A 62 1.43 5.10 10.54
C ASP A 62 0.76 4.11 9.56
N ARG A 63 1.54 3.25 8.88
CA ARG A 63 1.04 2.17 8.02
C ARG A 63 1.75 0.87 8.40
N GLY A 64 1.01 -0.18 8.60
CA GLY A 64 1.60 -1.47 8.89
C GLY A 64 2.33 -2.04 7.67
N ILE A 65 1.57 -2.40 6.65
CA ILE A 65 2.04 -2.78 5.32
C ILE A 65 1.93 -1.56 4.40
N ARG A 66 3.00 -1.25 3.65
CA ARG A 66 2.99 -0.12 2.74
C ARG A 66 3.69 -0.45 1.42
N ILE A 67 2.95 -0.51 0.32
CA ILE A 67 3.49 -0.58 -1.05
C ILE A 67 3.22 0.76 -1.71
N LYS A 68 4.25 1.54 -2.01
CA LYS A 68 4.11 2.91 -2.49
C LYS A 68 4.91 3.14 -3.76
N SER A 69 4.23 3.64 -4.80
CA SER A 69 4.83 4.04 -6.06
C SER A 69 3.99 5.12 -6.73
N ARG A 70 4.34 5.55 -7.92
CA ARG A 70 3.58 6.44 -8.79
C ARG A 70 4.10 6.40 -10.21
N ARG A 71 3.38 6.98 -11.15
CA ARG A 71 3.92 7.30 -12.48
C ARG A 71 5.28 8.01 -12.37
N GLY A 72 6.22 7.66 -13.22
CA GLY A 72 7.61 8.15 -13.18
C GLY A 72 8.55 7.34 -12.27
N ARG A 73 8.04 6.35 -11.52
CA ARG A 73 8.88 5.47 -10.68
C ARG A 73 9.25 4.17 -11.38
N GLY A 74 8.36 3.64 -12.21
CA GLY A 74 8.55 2.36 -12.89
C GLY A 74 8.59 1.16 -11.96
N GLY A 75 9.00 0.05 -12.54
CA GLY A 75 9.23 -1.21 -11.83
C GLY A 75 8.00 -2.12 -11.72
N ASP A 76 8.28 -3.39 -11.74
CA ASP A 76 7.32 -4.48 -11.57
C ASP A 76 7.44 -5.05 -10.14
N ILE A 77 6.40 -4.87 -9.34
CA ILE A 77 6.32 -5.31 -7.94
C ILE A 77 5.37 -6.49 -7.90
N ASN A 78 5.91 -7.69 -7.68
CA ASN A 78 5.12 -8.90 -7.78
C ASN A 78 5.61 -10.02 -6.84
N ASP A 79 4.81 -11.08 -6.74
CA ASP A 79 5.10 -12.25 -5.90
C ASP A 79 5.41 -11.83 -4.46
N ILE A 80 4.44 -11.14 -3.87
CA ILE A 80 4.51 -10.61 -2.49
C ILE A 80 3.60 -11.44 -1.60
N GLU A 81 4.13 -11.97 -0.52
CA GLU A 81 3.36 -12.72 0.47
C GLU A 81 3.59 -12.16 1.88
N LEU A 82 2.51 -11.74 2.53
CA LEU A 82 2.52 -11.08 3.84
C LEU A 82 1.59 -11.85 4.77
N LYS A 83 2.14 -12.48 5.82
CA LYS A 83 1.40 -13.40 6.68
C LYS A 83 1.51 -13.07 8.17
N ASN A 84 0.41 -13.26 8.90
CA ASN A 84 0.38 -13.20 10.37
C ASN A 84 1.00 -11.90 10.91
N LEU A 85 0.67 -10.75 10.30
CA LEU A 85 1.16 -9.45 10.74
C LEU A 85 0.17 -8.81 11.69
N VAL A 86 0.67 -8.22 12.76
CA VAL A 86 -0.11 -7.46 13.75
C VAL A 86 0.16 -5.97 13.52
N MET A 87 -0.90 -5.17 13.35
CA MET A 87 -0.85 -3.76 12.94
C MET A 87 -1.84 -2.92 13.76
N ASN A 88 -1.81 -3.07 15.08
CA ASN A 88 -2.71 -2.33 15.96
C ASN A 88 -2.32 -0.86 16.08
N ASP A 89 -3.28 0.03 16.34
CA ASP A 89 -3.06 1.47 16.55
C ASP A 89 -2.36 2.19 15.37
N THR A 90 -2.50 1.68 14.16
CA THR A 90 -1.98 2.34 12.95
C THR A 90 -2.93 3.43 12.46
N LEU A 91 -2.48 4.32 11.58
CA LEU A 91 -3.41 5.14 10.81
C LEU A 91 -4.15 4.28 9.79
N CYS A 92 -3.41 3.41 9.08
CA CYS A 92 -3.95 2.49 8.08
C CYS A 92 -3.14 1.18 8.11
N PRO A 93 -3.75 0.01 8.33
CA PRO A 93 -3.00 -1.23 8.45
C PRO A 93 -2.37 -1.67 7.13
N ILE A 94 -3.07 -1.47 6.01
CA ILE A 94 -2.63 -1.87 4.66
C ILE A 94 -2.78 -0.69 3.72
N ALA A 95 -1.67 -0.21 3.14
CA ALA A 95 -1.66 0.82 2.12
C ALA A 95 -0.93 0.35 0.85
N MET A 96 -1.64 0.27 -0.27
CA MET A 96 -1.08 0.11 -1.61
C MET A 96 -1.40 1.37 -2.42
N ASN A 97 -0.40 2.18 -2.71
CA ASN A 97 -0.59 3.53 -3.22
C ASN A 97 0.22 3.77 -4.50
N MET A 98 -0.45 3.90 -5.64
CA MET A 98 0.14 4.28 -6.91
C MET A 98 -0.03 5.79 -7.24
N TYR A 99 -0.41 6.59 -6.26
CA TYR A 99 -0.54 8.06 -6.29
C TYR A 99 0.36 8.74 -5.26
N TYR A 100 1.47 8.10 -4.90
CA TYR A 100 2.35 8.54 -3.81
C TYR A 100 2.99 9.90 -4.11
N LYS A 101 2.75 10.89 -3.23
CA LYS A 101 3.08 12.29 -3.46
C LYS A 101 4.49 12.72 -3.07
N CYS A 102 5.22 11.96 -2.28
CA CYS A 102 6.51 12.39 -1.73
C CYS A 102 7.51 12.77 -2.83
N GLY A 103 8.16 13.91 -2.66
CA GLY A 103 9.08 14.48 -3.62
C GLY A 103 8.42 15.25 -4.77
N ILE A 104 7.08 15.43 -4.73
CA ILE A 104 6.35 16.28 -5.69
C ILE A 104 5.66 17.40 -4.92
N THR A 105 5.93 18.62 -5.30
CA THR A 105 5.32 19.82 -4.70
C THR A 105 4.08 20.30 -5.46
N GLU A 106 3.99 19.95 -6.75
CA GLU A 106 2.87 20.33 -7.61
C GLU A 106 1.69 19.38 -7.43
N THR A 107 0.66 19.83 -6.75
CA THR A 107 -0.55 19.03 -6.43
C THR A 107 -1.38 18.68 -7.67
N LYS A 108 -1.32 19.51 -8.73
CA LYS A 108 -2.02 19.32 -10.01
C LYS A 108 -1.16 18.68 -11.09
N SER A 109 -0.04 18.05 -10.71
CA SER A 109 0.82 17.36 -11.65
C SER A 109 0.04 16.28 -12.42
N PRO A 110 0.25 16.13 -13.75
CA PRO A 110 -0.34 15.06 -14.54
C PRO A 110 -0.06 13.65 -13.99
N LEU A 111 1.00 13.48 -13.19
CA LEU A 111 1.32 12.23 -12.51
C LEU A 111 0.17 11.71 -11.62
N PHE A 112 -0.70 12.61 -11.17
CA PHE A 112 -1.84 12.28 -10.31
C PHE A 112 -3.20 12.35 -11.03
N SER A 113 -3.20 12.38 -12.38
CA SER A 113 -4.44 12.32 -13.14
C SER A 113 -5.23 11.04 -12.88
N LEU A 114 -6.54 11.17 -12.79
CA LEU A 114 -7.48 10.04 -12.71
C LEU A 114 -7.77 9.42 -14.09
N ASP A 115 -7.41 10.09 -15.17
CA ASP A 115 -7.54 9.59 -16.52
C ASP A 115 -6.42 8.60 -16.86
N LYS A 116 -6.70 7.69 -17.77
CA LYS A 116 -5.70 6.76 -18.31
C LYS A 116 -4.60 7.52 -19.04
N MET A 117 -3.36 7.15 -18.75
CA MET A 117 -2.18 7.66 -19.43
C MET A 117 -1.48 6.55 -20.21
N PRO A 118 -0.63 6.89 -21.21
CA PRO A 118 0.18 5.89 -21.89
C PRO A 118 1.05 5.09 -20.90
N VAL A 119 1.07 3.78 -21.07
CA VAL A 119 1.96 2.89 -20.31
C VAL A 119 3.37 3.01 -20.87
N THR A 120 4.34 3.25 -20.01
CA THR A 120 5.77 3.36 -20.36
C THR A 120 6.61 2.54 -19.38
N SER A 121 7.93 2.51 -19.59
CA SER A 121 8.86 1.90 -18.62
C SER A 121 8.85 2.57 -17.23
N GLU A 122 8.32 3.77 -17.15
CA GLU A 122 8.16 4.53 -15.91
C GLU A 122 6.80 4.32 -15.22
N THR A 123 5.91 3.52 -15.83
CA THR A 123 4.63 3.14 -15.21
C THR A 123 4.86 1.95 -14.27
N PRO A 124 4.67 2.10 -12.95
CA PRO A 124 4.84 0.99 -12.03
C PRO A 124 3.70 -0.02 -12.18
N ARG A 125 3.99 -1.28 -11.93
CA ARG A 125 3.00 -2.36 -11.87
C ARG A 125 3.03 -3.04 -10.52
N ILE A 126 1.86 -3.34 -9.94
CA ILE A 126 1.71 -4.12 -8.71
C ILE A 126 0.76 -5.28 -9.02
N HIS A 127 1.22 -6.51 -8.79
CA HIS A 127 0.38 -7.69 -9.00
C HIS A 127 0.87 -8.90 -8.18
N ASN A 128 0.04 -9.95 -8.11
CA ASN A 128 0.33 -11.18 -7.36
C ASN A 128 0.71 -10.90 -5.90
N VAL A 129 -0.18 -10.23 -5.18
CA VAL A 129 0.00 -9.89 -3.77
C VAL A 129 -0.97 -10.70 -2.90
N LYS A 130 -0.45 -11.34 -1.86
CA LYS A 130 -1.22 -12.09 -0.88
C LYS A 130 -1.00 -11.55 0.53
N ILE A 131 -2.10 -11.27 1.22
CA ILE A 131 -2.11 -10.82 2.62
C ILE A 131 -3.00 -11.77 3.40
N ILE A 132 -2.41 -12.50 4.35
CA ILE A 132 -3.05 -13.66 4.96
C ILE A 132 -2.92 -13.63 6.48
N GLY A 133 -4.01 -13.83 7.21
CA GLY A 133 -3.99 -13.98 8.67
C GLY A 133 -3.56 -12.72 9.42
N CYS A 134 -3.74 -11.53 8.84
CA CYS A 134 -3.30 -10.27 9.43
C CYS A 134 -4.39 -9.66 10.33
N LYS A 135 -3.93 -8.89 11.33
CA LYS A 135 -4.82 -8.17 12.26
C LYS A 135 -4.39 -6.72 12.38
N GLY A 136 -5.37 -5.82 12.31
CA GLY A 136 -5.17 -4.38 12.55
C GLY A 136 -6.34 -3.84 13.35
N THR A 137 -6.16 -3.57 14.64
CA THR A 137 -7.23 -3.07 15.51
C THR A 137 -6.98 -1.63 15.92
N GLY A 138 -8.06 -0.84 16.06
CA GLY A 138 -7.95 0.56 16.42
C GLY A 138 -7.28 1.42 15.34
N CYS A 139 -7.56 1.13 14.07
CA CYS A 139 -6.99 1.88 12.94
C CYS A 139 -7.62 3.26 12.86
N LYS A 140 -6.80 4.32 12.89
CA LYS A 140 -7.25 5.70 13.19
C LYS A 140 -7.78 6.45 11.98
N ALA A 141 -7.29 6.15 10.77
CA ALA A 141 -7.69 6.84 9.54
C ALA A 141 -8.52 5.96 8.59
N SER A 142 -8.22 4.68 8.47
CA SER A 142 -9.01 3.76 7.65
C SER A 142 -8.71 2.29 7.94
N ALA A 143 -9.61 1.40 7.52
CA ALA A 143 -9.40 -0.05 7.56
C ALA A 143 -8.42 -0.55 6.49
N GLY A 144 -8.20 0.23 5.43
CA GLY A 144 -7.26 -0.08 4.36
C GLY A 144 -7.35 0.88 3.18
N PHE A 145 -6.29 0.91 2.37
CA PHE A 145 -6.15 1.81 1.24
C PHE A 145 -5.44 1.09 0.08
N ILE A 146 -6.19 0.76 -0.97
CA ILE A 146 -5.68 0.07 -2.16
C ILE A 146 -6.06 0.88 -3.39
N VAL A 147 -5.09 1.57 -3.98
CA VAL A 147 -5.31 2.49 -5.09
C VAL A 147 -4.29 2.26 -6.19
N GLY A 148 -4.75 1.62 -7.27
CA GLY A 148 -4.01 1.42 -8.52
C GLY A 148 -4.18 2.57 -9.52
N LEU A 149 -3.42 2.52 -10.62
CA LEU A 149 -3.57 3.42 -11.76
C LEU A 149 -4.66 2.90 -12.72
N PRO A 150 -5.40 3.79 -13.40
CA PRO A 150 -6.44 3.34 -14.35
C PRO A 150 -5.87 2.63 -15.59
N GLU A 151 -4.63 2.96 -16.00
CA GLU A 151 -3.92 2.26 -17.09
C GLU A 151 -3.14 1.04 -16.62
N MET A 152 -2.83 0.94 -15.32
CA MET A 152 -2.08 -0.17 -14.72
C MET A 152 -2.69 -0.49 -13.35
N PRO A 153 -3.84 -1.15 -13.34
CA PRO A 153 -4.51 -1.51 -12.10
C PRO A 153 -3.70 -2.52 -11.27
N ILE A 154 -4.01 -2.61 -9.98
CA ILE A 154 -3.47 -3.66 -9.12
C ILE A 154 -4.19 -4.97 -9.46
N GLU A 155 -3.44 -5.98 -9.89
CA GLU A 155 -4.00 -7.24 -10.36
C GLU A 155 -3.67 -8.40 -9.41
N ASN A 156 -4.53 -9.41 -9.39
CA ASN A 156 -4.35 -10.63 -8.61
C ASN A 156 -3.95 -10.35 -7.14
N LEU A 157 -4.77 -9.53 -6.48
CA LEU A 157 -4.68 -9.25 -5.05
C LEU A 157 -5.60 -10.20 -4.28
N GLU A 158 -5.06 -10.83 -3.25
CA GLU A 158 -5.79 -11.69 -2.34
C GLU A 158 -5.56 -11.22 -0.89
N ILE A 159 -6.64 -10.91 -0.18
CA ILE A 159 -6.63 -10.62 1.26
C ILE A 159 -7.58 -11.63 1.91
N ARG A 160 -7.05 -12.47 2.80
CA ARG A 160 -7.86 -13.50 3.44
C ARG A 160 -7.51 -13.76 4.89
N ASP A 161 -8.50 -14.25 5.62
CA ASP A 161 -8.37 -14.60 7.04
C ASP A 161 -7.88 -13.41 7.87
N CYS A 162 -8.34 -12.19 7.54
CA CYS A 162 -7.89 -10.95 8.17
C CYS A 162 -9.00 -10.30 9.00
N HIS A 163 -8.59 -9.58 10.04
CA HIS A 163 -9.51 -8.83 10.90
C HIS A 163 -9.00 -7.39 11.10
N PHE A 164 -9.85 -6.41 10.76
CA PHE A 164 -9.55 -5.00 10.91
C PHE A 164 -10.66 -4.30 11.68
N THR A 165 -10.27 -3.40 12.61
CA THR A 165 -11.23 -2.50 13.27
C THR A 165 -10.73 -1.06 13.18
N THR A 166 -11.64 -0.12 12.96
CA THR A 166 -11.33 1.30 12.97
C THR A 166 -11.63 1.92 14.34
N ASP A 167 -10.88 2.95 14.70
CA ASP A 167 -11.17 3.79 15.85
C ASP A 167 -12.05 4.98 15.40
N GLU A 168 -13.36 4.85 15.58
CA GLU A 168 -14.32 5.88 15.21
C GLU A 168 -14.24 7.12 16.12
N THR A 169 -13.55 7.02 17.26
CA THR A 169 -13.33 8.16 18.18
C THR A 169 -12.11 8.99 17.82
N SER A 170 -11.24 8.48 16.95
CA SER A 170 -10.07 9.19 16.48
C SER A 170 -10.45 10.37 15.59
N ASP A 171 -9.79 11.50 15.77
CA ASP A 171 -9.91 12.73 14.98
C ASP A 171 -9.17 12.68 13.62
N ARG A 172 -8.48 11.57 13.34
CA ARG A 172 -7.74 11.39 12.09
C ARG A 172 -8.67 11.28 10.89
N SER A 173 -8.37 12.07 9.87
CA SER A 173 -9.11 12.04 8.60
C SER A 173 -8.83 10.76 7.82
N PRO A 174 -9.84 10.18 7.13
CA PRO A 174 -9.63 9.10 6.16
C PRO A 174 -8.62 9.46 5.06
N MET A 175 -8.44 10.75 4.77
CA MET A 175 -7.45 11.26 3.83
C MET A 175 -6.00 11.09 4.32
N GLU A 176 -5.80 10.75 5.59
CA GLU A 176 -4.48 10.44 6.17
C GLU A 176 -4.09 8.95 6.04
N SER A 177 -4.93 8.14 5.40
CA SER A 177 -4.64 6.71 5.17
C SER A 177 -3.29 6.48 4.50
N ASP A 178 -2.92 7.32 3.52
CA ASP A 178 -1.57 7.41 2.98
C ASP A 178 -1.28 8.81 2.41
N MET A 179 -0.08 9.00 1.91
CA MET A 179 0.39 10.26 1.31
C MET A 179 0.14 10.24 -0.20
N PHE A 180 -0.91 10.91 -0.67
CA PHE A 180 -1.29 10.95 -2.08
C PHE A 180 -1.73 12.36 -2.52
N TYR A 181 -1.82 12.56 -3.85
CA TYR A 181 -2.52 13.69 -4.48
C TYR A 181 -3.52 13.17 -5.51
N GLY A 182 -4.46 14.03 -5.90
CA GLY A 182 -5.36 13.81 -7.03
C GLY A 182 -6.54 12.86 -6.80
N LEU A 183 -6.63 12.21 -5.66
CA LEU A 183 -7.76 11.32 -5.35
C LEU A 183 -8.95 12.09 -4.76
N PRO A 184 -10.18 11.67 -5.04
CA PRO A 184 -11.38 12.21 -4.40
C PRO A 184 -11.33 12.15 -2.89
N GLU A 185 -12.01 13.08 -2.24
CA GLU A 185 -12.18 13.08 -0.80
C GLU A 185 -13.10 11.94 -0.36
N VAL A 186 -12.75 11.31 0.75
CA VAL A 186 -13.57 10.33 1.45
C VAL A 186 -13.69 10.72 2.92
N THR A 187 -14.86 10.50 3.50
CA THR A 187 -15.19 10.92 4.86
C THR A 187 -15.39 9.77 5.84
N VAL A 188 -15.45 8.54 5.34
CA VAL A 188 -15.66 7.32 6.13
C VAL A 188 -14.37 6.53 6.22
N LYS A 189 -14.08 5.96 7.39
CA LYS A 189 -12.85 5.17 7.65
C LYS A 189 -12.89 3.77 7.06
N SER A 190 -13.51 3.60 5.93
CA SER A 190 -13.71 2.37 5.20
C SER A 190 -12.40 1.76 4.67
N PHE A 191 -12.50 0.57 4.12
CA PHE A 191 -11.50 -0.01 3.25
C PHE A 191 -11.68 0.54 1.82
N ARG A 192 -10.80 1.43 1.39
CA ARG A 192 -10.87 2.07 0.06
C ARG A 192 -10.21 1.20 -1.00
N VAL A 193 -10.91 0.93 -2.09
CA VAL A 193 -10.41 0.14 -3.22
C VAL A 193 -10.67 0.87 -4.53
N ARG A 194 -9.61 1.23 -5.25
CA ARG A 194 -9.67 1.88 -6.55
C ARG A 194 -8.73 1.22 -7.55
N ASN A 195 -9.20 1.01 -8.78
CA ASN A 195 -8.42 0.39 -9.84
C ASN A 195 -7.69 -0.90 -9.38
N ALA A 196 -8.42 -1.80 -8.73
CA ALA A 196 -7.96 -3.12 -8.34
C ALA A 196 -9.00 -4.18 -8.73
N PRO A 197 -9.27 -4.37 -10.04
CA PRO A 197 -10.27 -5.31 -10.51
C PRO A 197 -9.87 -6.74 -10.13
N GLY A 198 -10.84 -7.51 -9.64
CA GLY A 198 -10.60 -8.88 -9.21
C GLY A 198 -9.82 -9.02 -7.88
N ALA A 199 -9.67 -7.94 -7.11
CA ALA A 199 -9.24 -8.07 -5.72
C ALA A 199 -10.19 -8.97 -4.94
N ARG A 200 -9.66 -9.98 -4.27
CA ARG A 200 -10.44 -10.96 -3.52
C ARG A 200 -10.28 -10.74 -2.04
N PHE A 201 -11.42 -10.63 -1.35
CA PHE A 201 -11.51 -10.55 0.10
C PHE A 201 -12.25 -11.80 0.59
N GLU A 202 -11.54 -12.73 1.22
CA GLU A 202 -12.07 -14.00 1.69
C GLU A 202 -11.89 -14.10 3.20
N ASN A 203 -12.99 -14.31 3.94
CA ASN A 203 -12.97 -14.36 5.40
C ASN A 203 -12.29 -13.12 6.01
N VAL A 204 -12.66 -11.91 5.52
CA VAL A 204 -12.16 -10.64 6.01
C VAL A 204 -13.26 -9.95 6.80
N THR A 205 -12.98 -9.66 8.06
CA THR A 205 -13.87 -8.91 8.94
C THR A 205 -13.36 -7.49 9.10
N ILE A 206 -14.25 -6.52 8.89
CA ILE A 206 -13.97 -5.08 9.10
C ILE A 206 -15.10 -4.54 10.00
N GLU A 207 -14.72 -3.95 11.12
CA GLU A 207 -15.63 -3.40 12.11
C GLU A 207 -15.35 -1.93 12.36
N GLY A 208 -16.38 -1.15 12.62
CA GLY A 208 -16.35 0.28 12.92
C GLY A 208 -17.09 1.13 11.88
N PRO A 209 -16.70 1.17 10.61
CA PRO A 209 -17.32 2.06 9.65
C PRO A 209 -18.72 1.57 9.23
N GLU A 210 -19.65 2.50 9.01
CA GLU A 210 -20.99 2.16 8.48
C GLU A 210 -20.91 1.56 7.07
N GLU A 211 -20.02 2.08 6.23
CA GLU A 211 -19.71 1.54 4.91
C GLU A 211 -18.34 0.83 4.97
N VAL A 212 -18.35 -0.48 4.85
CA VAL A 212 -17.15 -1.31 5.02
C VAL A 212 -16.15 -1.09 3.87
N PHE A 213 -16.62 -1.06 2.63
CA PHE A 213 -15.81 -0.86 1.43
C PHE A 213 -16.28 0.33 0.62
N ILE A 214 -15.34 1.16 0.15
CA ILE A 214 -15.55 2.16 -0.89
C ILE A 214 -14.85 1.69 -2.16
N TYR A 215 -15.63 1.39 -3.19
CA TYR A 215 -15.12 1.00 -4.51
C TYR A 215 -15.22 2.18 -5.49
N GLU A 216 -14.09 2.50 -6.18
CA GLU A 216 -14.00 3.62 -7.14
C GLU A 216 -13.40 3.21 -8.50
#